data_6998588ce30cf9871fa9a163f507a7e6
#
_entry.id   6998588ce30cf9871fa9a163f507a7e6
#
_cell.length_a   1.000
_cell.length_b   1.000
_cell.length_c   1.000
_cell.angle_alpha   90.00
_cell.angle_beta   90.00
_cell.angle_gamma   90.00
#
_symmetry.space_group_name_H-M   'P 1'
#
loop_
_entity.id
_entity.type
_entity.pdbx_description
1 polymer ?
#
loop_
_entity_poly.entity_id
_entity_poly.type
_entity_poly.pdbx_seq_one_letter_code
_entity_poly.pdbx_strand_id
1 'polypeptide(L)'
;MNSYQAGQKLLCGGYTAYTPEGKAYFVRAGRWYKDPLPGDIVYFFSKAKNRVAHVGAAVKVEKLPFGRIRMTVAEGNTAAGKYFSRDGGCVAVKTYVFSPSEVGGGHLIDGFGRPRYGADTCTAEELIAVALGEVGYVEKASSAQLESKTGNPGDANYTKYGAWYGMNGAYWCAEFTSWCAYTACAKHRENAHTGWQQRGSAWQYIDENGALVAGRWKYIGGRWYVFDNAGYLIRDTWFQDAAGWYYLAGDGGMLSGQWLDYQGAQYYLTRTGLMAKDAYVRGTQPSVGGAPYYYYVGADGHWDATKDTESPDTGADIAV
;
A
#
# COMPACT_ATOMS: atom_id res chain seq x y z
N MET A 1 -2.44 -13.41 15.65
CA MET A 1 -3.32 -13.98 14.58
C MET A 1 -2.50 -14.09 13.32
N ASN A 2 -2.50 -15.21 12.59
CA ASN A 2 -1.81 -15.30 11.29
C ASN A 2 -2.71 -14.80 10.15
N SER A 3 -2.16 -14.65 8.92
CA SER A 3 -2.90 -14.12 7.77
C SER A 3 -4.12 -14.98 7.40
N TYR A 4 -4.03 -16.28 7.59
CA TYR A 4 -5.14 -17.20 7.33
C TYR A 4 -6.32 -16.95 8.27
N GLN A 5 -6.06 -16.83 9.57
CA GLN A 5 -7.07 -16.50 10.58
C GLN A 5 -7.63 -15.10 10.40
N ALA A 6 -6.80 -14.13 9.98
CA ALA A 6 -7.24 -12.75 9.73
C ALA A 6 -8.28 -12.69 8.59
N GLY A 7 -8.04 -13.39 7.49
CA GLY A 7 -9.00 -13.45 6.39
C GLY A 7 -10.30 -14.19 6.75
N GLN A 8 -10.23 -15.24 7.58
CA GLN A 8 -11.44 -15.91 8.12
C GLN A 8 -12.25 -14.94 9.01
N LYS A 9 -11.58 -14.17 9.88
CA LYS A 9 -12.20 -13.13 10.71
C LYS A 9 -12.84 -12.04 9.84
N LEU A 10 -12.15 -11.62 8.77
CA LEU A 10 -12.65 -10.65 7.82
C LEU A 10 -14.00 -11.09 7.23
N LEU A 11 -14.10 -12.34 6.78
CA LEU A 11 -15.31 -12.92 6.18
C LEU A 11 -16.33 -13.43 7.21
N CYS A 12 -16.18 -13.10 8.49
CA CYS A 12 -17.14 -13.40 9.57
C CYS A 12 -17.36 -14.89 9.89
N GLY A 13 -16.52 -15.78 9.38
CA GLY A 13 -16.69 -17.22 9.66
C GLY A 13 -15.60 -18.08 9.10
N GLY A 14 -15.34 -18.01 7.81
CA GLY A 14 -14.33 -18.82 7.17
C GLY A 14 -14.22 -18.58 5.68
N TYR A 15 -13.32 -19.32 5.07
CA TYR A 15 -13.27 -19.42 3.62
C TYR A 15 -14.24 -20.49 3.16
N THR A 16 -14.87 -20.29 2.01
CA THR A 16 -15.82 -21.24 1.46
C THR A 16 -15.79 -21.24 -0.06
N ALA A 17 -16.02 -22.41 -0.67
CA ALA A 17 -16.32 -22.56 -2.09
C ALA A 17 -17.84 -22.52 -2.37
N TYR A 18 -18.67 -22.43 -1.30
CA TYR A 18 -20.12 -22.51 -1.40
C TYR A 18 -20.80 -21.21 -1.00
N THR A 19 -21.37 -20.50 -1.98
CA THR A 19 -21.96 -19.16 -1.79
C THR A 19 -23.05 -19.07 -0.71
N PRO A 20 -23.97 -20.05 -0.52
CA PRO A 20 -24.94 -20.01 0.57
C PRO A 20 -24.29 -20.04 1.97
N GLU A 21 -23.20 -20.79 2.13
CA GLU A 21 -22.47 -20.83 3.39
C GLU A 21 -21.79 -19.50 3.69
N GLY A 22 -21.13 -18.88 2.69
CA GLY A 22 -20.55 -17.55 2.82
C GLY A 22 -21.58 -16.49 3.22
N LYS A 23 -22.79 -16.51 2.63
CA LYS A 23 -23.92 -15.69 3.07
C LYS A 23 -24.25 -15.95 4.52
N ALA A 24 -24.34 -17.21 4.92
CA ALA A 24 -24.70 -17.59 6.28
C ALA A 24 -23.72 -17.08 7.35
N TYR A 25 -22.42 -16.95 7.02
CA TYR A 25 -21.42 -16.36 7.92
C TYR A 25 -21.78 -14.90 8.24
N PHE A 26 -22.08 -14.08 7.23
CA PHE A 26 -22.45 -12.68 7.44
C PHE A 26 -23.80 -12.53 8.15
N VAL A 27 -24.78 -13.36 7.82
CA VAL A 27 -26.10 -13.35 8.50
C VAL A 27 -25.93 -13.67 9.98
N ARG A 28 -25.24 -14.75 10.34
CA ARG A 28 -24.99 -15.12 11.74
C ARG A 28 -24.19 -14.08 12.49
N ALA A 29 -23.31 -13.35 11.81
CA ALA A 29 -22.50 -12.29 12.39
C ALA A 29 -23.23 -10.95 12.53
N GLY A 30 -24.50 -10.83 12.08
CA GLY A 30 -25.26 -9.57 12.05
C GLY A 30 -24.69 -8.54 11.05
N ARG A 31 -24.00 -9.01 10.02
CA ARG A 31 -23.31 -8.16 9.04
C ARG A 31 -23.86 -8.34 7.62
N TRP A 32 -25.14 -8.62 7.52
CA TRP A 32 -25.90 -8.71 6.28
C TRP A 32 -26.72 -7.45 6.05
N TYR A 33 -26.55 -6.81 4.88
CA TYR A 33 -27.13 -5.50 4.58
C TYR A 33 -27.87 -5.51 3.23
N LYS A 34 -28.76 -4.52 3.05
CA LYS A 34 -29.44 -4.24 1.78
C LYS A 34 -28.87 -3.03 1.03
N ASP A 35 -28.06 -2.21 1.69
CA ASP A 35 -27.36 -1.06 1.13
C ASP A 35 -25.87 -1.38 0.97
N PRO A 36 -25.31 -1.27 -0.24
CA PRO A 36 -23.92 -1.60 -0.50
C PRO A 36 -22.97 -0.50 -0.04
N LEU A 37 -21.76 -0.92 0.37
CA LEU A 37 -20.59 -0.06 0.46
C LEU A 37 -19.44 -0.65 -0.37
N PRO A 38 -18.46 0.16 -0.82
CA PRO A 38 -17.22 -0.36 -1.36
C PRO A 38 -16.56 -1.34 -0.39
N GLY A 39 -16.10 -2.47 -0.89
CA GLY A 39 -15.55 -3.56 -0.09
C GLY A 39 -16.55 -4.61 0.39
N ASP A 40 -17.86 -4.37 0.28
CA ASP A 40 -18.85 -5.41 0.62
C ASP A 40 -18.75 -6.60 -0.34
N ILE A 41 -19.04 -7.79 0.17
CA ILE A 41 -19.17 -9.01 -0.63
C ILE A 41 -20.62 -9.09 -1.13
N VAL A 42 -20.79 -9.04 -2.45
CA VAL A 42 -22.09 -9.04 -3.14
C VAL A 42 -22.54 -10.45 -3.42
N TYR A 43 -23.73 -10.80 -3.02
CA TYR A 43 -24.33 -12.11 -3.28
C TYR A 43 -25.45 -12.01 -4.30
N PHE A 44 -25.38 -12.87 -5.33
CA PHE A 44 -26.33 -12.90 -6.43
C PHE A 44 -27.22 -14.14 -6.34
N PHE A 45 -28.54 -13.91 -6.44
CA PHE A 45 -29.54 -14.96 -6.41
C PHE A 45 -29.76 -15.56 -7.82
N SER A 46 -29.79 -16.85 -7.91
CA SER A 46 -30.14 -17.59 -9.11
C SER A 46 -31.55 -18.15 -8.98
N LYS A 47 -32.50 -17.68 -9.82
CA LYS A 47 -33.84 -18.22 -9.86
C LYS A 47 -33.85 -19.71 -10.25
N ALA A 48 -32.98 -20.11 -11.20
CA ALA A 48 -32.88 -21.49 -11.61
C ALA A 48 -32.42 -22.45 -10.53
N LYS A 49 -31.52 -21.98 -9.61
CA LYS A 49 -30.98 -22.76 -8.48
C LYS A 49 -31.77 -22.50 -7.19
N ASN A 50 -32.73 -21.56 -7.20
CA ASN A 50 -33.48 -21.09 -6.04
C ASN A 50 -32.63 -20.78 -4.80
N ARG A 51 -31.43 -20.20 -4.99
CA ARG A 51 -30.48 -19.83 -3.94
C ARG A 51 -29.48 -18.83 -4.45
N VAL A 52 -28.69 -18.23 -3.53
CA VAL A 52 -27.48 -17.51 -3.93
C VAL A 52 -26.53 -18.50 -4.63
N ALA A 53 -26.01 -18.12 -5.78
CA ALA A 53 -25.20 -19.01 -6.61
C ALA A 53 -23.98 -18.32 -7.23
N HIS A 54 -23.81 -17.03 -6.98
CA HIS A 54 -22.66 -16.25 -7.44
C HIS A 54 -22.30 -15.18 -6.41
N VAL A 55 -21.03 -14.73 -6.40
CA VAL A 55 -20.51 -13.79 -5.45
C VAL A 55 -19.37 -12.97 -6.07
N GLY A 56 -19.23 -11.72 -5.66
CA GLY A 56 -18.16 -10.81 -6.06
C GLY A 56 -17.85 -9.78 -4.97
N ALA A 57 -16.87 -8.91 -5.20
CA ALA A 57 -16.51 -7.82 -4.33
C ALA A 57 -16.96 -6.47 -4.91
N ALA A 58 -17.71 -5.67 -4.15
CA ALA A 58 -18.11 -4.32 -4.55
C ALA A 58 -16.87 -3.41 -4.59
N VAL A 59 -16.55 -2.88 -5.76
CA VAL A 59 -15.38 -2.03 -5.99
C VAL A 59 -15.74 -0.55 -5.84
N LYS A 60 -16.91 -0.17 -6.38
CA LYS A 60 -17.38 1.21 -6.38
C LYS A 60 -18.90 1.22 -6.21
N VAL A 61 -19.39 2.19 -5.45
CA VAL A 61 -20.82 2.40 -5.23
C VAL A 61 -21.13 3.88 -5.42
N GLU A 62 -22.09 4.20 -6.27
CA GLU A 62 -22.50 5.55 -6.61
C GLU A 62 -24.01 5.67 -6.45
N LYS A 63 -24.45 6.71 -5.74
CA LYS A 63 -25.86 7.08 -5.65
C LYS A 63 -26.25 7.85 -6.90
N LEU A 64 -27.29 7.41 -7.57
CA LEU A 64 -27.86 8.04 -8.76
C LEU A 64 -29.16 8.79 -8.40
N PRO A 65 -29.66 9.67 -9.29
CA PRO A 65 -30.97 10.28 -9.15
C PRO A 65 -32.08 9.24 -8.93
N PHE A 66 -33.15 9.69 -8.27
CA PHE A 66 -34.33 8.86 -7.94
C PHE A 66 -34.01 7.66 -7.02
N GLY A 67 -32.97 7.78 -6.18
CA GLY A 67 -32.60 6.76 -5.20
C GLY A 67 -31.99 5.48 -5.78
N ARG A 68 -31.66 5.46 -7.06
CA ARG A 68 -30.97 4.32 -7.69
C ARG A 68 -29.50 4.25 -7.27
N ILE A 69 -28.94 3.06 -7.38
CA ILE A 69 -27.54 2.78 -7.05
C ILE A 69 -26.87 2.20 -8.31
N ARG A 70 -25.69 2.74 -8.66
CA ARG A 70 -24.76 2.11 -9.58
C ARG A 70 -23.66 1.46 -8.77
N MET A 71 -23.46 0.18 -8.96
CA MET A 71 -22.44 -0.59 -8.27
C MET A 71 -21.55 -1.29 -9.27
N THR A 72 -20.23 -1.16 -9.11
CA THR A 72 -19.21 -1.88 -9.86
C THR A 72 -18.69 -3.01 -9.01
N VAL A 73 -18.62 -4.24 -9.55
CA VAL A 73 -18.26 -5.47 -8.83
C VAL A 73 -17.14 -6.18 -9.56
N ALA A 74 -16.10 -6.59 -8.84
CA ALA A 74 -15.10 -7.53 -9.34
C ALA A 74 -15.56 -8.97 -9.05
N GLU A 75 -15.67 -9.77 -10.09
CA GLU A 75 -16.24 -11.12 -10.05
C GLU A 75 -15.25 -12.14 -10.59
N GLY A 76 -15.04 -13.23 -9.85
CA GLY A 76 -14.42 -14.44 -10.36
C GLY A 76 -15.45 -15.40 -10.95
N ASN A 77 -15.04 -16.30 -11.82
CA ASN A 77 -15.91 -17.22 -12.52
C ASN A 77 -17.08 -16.52 -13.22
N THR A 78 -16.74 -15.51 -14.01
CA THR A 78 -17.71 -14.71 -14.74
C THR A 78 -17.31 -14.59 -16.22
N ALA A 79 -18.26 -14.28 -17.09
CA ALA A 79 -18.01 -14.16 -18.52
C ALA A 79 -17.67 -12.71 -18.90
N ALA A 80 -16.60 -12.52 -19.67
CA ALA A 80 -16.25 -11.22 -20.27
C ALA A 80 -15.47 -11.39 -21.57
N GLY A 81 -15.83 -10.59 -22.58
CA GLY A 81 -15.16 -10.56 -23.88
C GLY A 81 -15.13 -11.93 -24.58
N LYS A 82 -13.94 -12.33 -25.04
CA LYS A 82 -13.73 -13.63 -25.72
C LYS A 82 -13.70 -14.83 -24.75
N TYR A 83 -13.58 -14.58 -23.46
CA TYR A 83 -13.58 -15.63 -22.42
C TYR A 83 -15.00 -15.88 -21.94
N PHE A 84 -15.82 -16.40 -22.83
CA PHE A 84 -17.20 -16.72 -22.59
C PHE A 84 -17.35 -18.23 -22.54
N SER A 85 -17.28 -18.79 -21.33
CA SER A 85 -17.67 -20.18 -21.10
C SER A 85 -19.12 -20.25 -20.60
N ARG A 86 -19.72 -21.42 -20.65
CA ARG A 86 -21.06 -21.66 -20.11
C ARG A 86 -21.20 -21.27 -18.64
N ASP A 87 -20.10 -21.39 -17.89
CA ASP A 87 -20.06 -21.28 -16.42
C ASP A 87 -19.34 -20.01 -15.94
N GLY A 88 -18.83 -19.17 -16.86
CA GLY A 88 -17.93 -18.07 -16.58
C GLY A 88 -16.56 -18.34 -17.21
N GLY A 89 -15.47 -17.98 -16.64
CA GLY A 89 -14.16 -18.33 -17.20
C GLY A 89 -13.06 -17.30 -16.87
N CYS A 90 -13.42 -16.17 -16.29
CA CYS A 90 -12.44 -15.14 -15.99
C CYS A 90 -12.78 -14.32 -14.74
N VAL A 91 -11.81 -13.50 -14.31
CA VAL A 91 -12.05 -12.38 -13.39
C VAL A 91 -12.34 -11.15 -14.22
N ALA A 92 -13.50 -10.54 -13.99
CA ALA A 92 -13.91 -9.33 -14.69
C ALA A 92 -14.64 -8.35 -13.78
N VAL A 93 -14.72 -7.11 -14.22
CA VAL A 93 -15.51 -6.07 -13.56
C VAL A 93 -16.84 -5.91 -14.29
N LYS A 94 -17.93 -5.92 -13.51
CA LYS A 94 -19.29 -5.69 -14.01
C LYS A 94 -19.97 -4.54 -13.30
N THR A 95 -20.89 -3.88 -13.97
CA THR A 95 -21.66 -2.76 -13.41
C THR A 95 -23.14 -3.12 -13.36
N TYR A 96 -23.74 -2.88 -12.21
CA TYR A 96 -25.16 -3.09 -11.94
C TYR A 96 -25.82 -1.77 -11.56
N VAL A 97 -27.04 -1.54 -12.05
CA VAL A 97 -27.87 -0.39 -11.68
C VAL A 97 -29.19 -0.90 -11.17
N PHE A 98 -29.53 -0.61 -9.93
CA PHE A 98 -30.71 -1.14 -9.25
C PHE A 98 -31.27 -0.12 -8.24
N SER A 99 -32.48 -0.37 -7.75
CA SER A 99 -33.10 0.35 -6.65
C SER A 99 -32.93 -0.46 -5.34
N PRO A 100 -32.89 0.17 -4.14
CA PRO A 100 -32.82 -0.56 -2.88
C PRO A 100 -33.96 -1.58 -2.67
N SER A 101 -35.14 -1.34 -3.25
CA SER A 101 -36.26 -2.26 -3.22
C SER A 101 -36.05 -3.54 -4.03
N GLU A 102 -35.05 -3.53 -4.93
CA GLU A 102 -34.69 -4.69 -5.78
C GLU A 102 -33.55 -5.53 -5.14
N VAL A 103 -33.32 -5.39 -3.82
CA VAL A 103 -32.34 -6.18 -3.08
C VAL A 103 -33.05 -7.20 -2.19
N GLY A 104 -32.76 -8.49 -2.40
CA GLY A 104 -33.43 -9.61 -1.74
C GLY A 104 -34.71 -10.03 -2.44
N GLY A 105 -35.53 -10.85 -1.80
CA GLY A 105 -36.85 -11.26 -2.33
C GLY A 105 -36.81 -12.01 -3.66
N GLY A 106 -35.71 -12.66 -4.02
CA GLY A 106 -35.55 -13.37 -5.31
C GLY A 106 -35.11 -12.48 -6.47
N HIS A 107 -34.78 -11.21 -6.23
CA HIS A 107 -34.12 -10.35 -7.21
C HIS A 107 -32.66 -10.78 -7.44
N LEU A 108 -32.05 -10.29 -8.53
CA LEU A 108 -30.67 -10.65 -8.89
C LEU A 108 -29.66 -10.41 -7.76
N ILE A 109 -29.73 -9.26 -7.10
CA ILE A 109 -28.90 -8.95 -5.94
C ILE A 109 -29.66 -9.40 -4.70
N ASP A 110 -29.11 -10.38 -3.98
CA ASP A 110 -29.72 -10.91 -2.77
C ASP A 110 -29.37 -10.06 -1.51
N GLY A 111 -28.16 -9.51 -1.48
CA GLY A 111 -27.69 -8.63 -0.42
C GLY A 111 -26.18 -8.55 -0.34
N PHE A 112 -25.71 -7.93 0.74
CA PHE A 112 -24.32 -7.56 0.92
C PHE A 112 -23.81 -8.05 2.28
N GLY A 113 -22.77 -8.89 2.24
CA GLY A 113 -21.99 -9.26 3.40
C GLY A 113 -20.91 -8.22 3.64
N ARG A 114 -20.96 -7.50 4.78
CA ARG A 114 -19.97 -6.48 5.11
C ARG A 114 -18.82 -7.06 5.91
N PRO A 115 -17.59 -7.14 5.35
CA PRO A 115 -16.44 -7.71 6.04
C PRO A 115 -16.08 -6.95 7.33
N ARG A 116 -15.35 -7.61 8.22
CA ARG A 116 -14.84 -7.01 9.47
C ARG A 116 -13.49 -6.36 9.21
N TYR A 117 -13.50 -5.19 8.58
CA TYR A 117 -12.31 -4.39 8.35
C TYR A 117 -11.73 -3.84 9.65
N GLY A 118 -10.40 -3.74 9.74
CA GLY A 118 -9.68 -3.19 10.88
C GLY A 118 -8.22 -3.65 10.96
N ALA A 119 -7.50 -3.14 11.95
CA ALA A 119 -6.06 -3.37 12.13
C ALA A 119 -5.63 -4.85 12.22
N ASP A 120 -6.50 -5.72 12.68
CA ASP A 120 -6.22 -7.16 12.76
C ASP A 120 -6.54 -7.93 11.47
N THR A 121 -7.14 -7.28 10.49
CA THR A 121 -7.58 -7.89 9.23
C THR A 121 -6.94 -7.16 8.04
N CYS A 122 -7.70 -6.33 7.35
CA CYS A 122 -7.23 -5.42 6.30
C CYS A 122 -8.26 -4.28 6.14
N THR A 123 -8.00 -3.34 5.23
CA THR A 123 -8.96 -2.29 4.84
C THR A 123 -9.81 -2.71 3.64
N ALA A 124 -10.89 -1.97 3.37
CA ALA A 124 -11.73 -2.19 2.19
C ALA A 124 -10.95 -1.90 0.90
N GLU A 125 -10.12 -0.87 0.91
CA GLU A 125 -9.27 -0.48 -0.22
C GLU A 125 -8.26 -1.58 -0.57
N GLU A 126 -7.67 -2.24 0.43
CA GLU A 126 -6.75 -3.36 0.23
C GLU A 126 -7.44 -4.58 -0.37
N LEU A 127 -8.65 -4.92 0.09
CA LEU A 127 -9.45 -5.99 -0.52
C LEU A 127 -9.80 -5.67 -1.98
N ILE A 128 -10.26 -4.45 -2.23
CA ILE A 128 -10.60 -3.95 -3.57
C ILE A 128 -9.36 -3.98 -4.49
N ALA A 129 -8.21 -3.53 -4.01
CA ALA A 129 -6.97 -3.53 -4.78
C ALA A 129 -6.55 -4.94 -5.19
N VAL A 130 -6.67 -5.92 -4.29
CA VAL A 130 -6.40 -7.34 -4.58
C VAL A 130 -7.37 -7.84 -5.66
N ALA A 131 -8.67 -7.61 -5.50
CA ALA A 131 -9.68 -8.09 -6.45
C ALA A 131 -9.51 -7.46 -7.85
N LEU A 132 -9.23 -6.16 -7.93
CA LEU A 132 -8.94 -5.47 -9.19
C LEU A 132 -7.62 -5.92 -9.81
N GLY A 133 -6.61 -6.22 -9.00
CA GLY A 133 -5.34 -6.77 -9.45
C GLY A 133 -5.48 -8.08 -10.22
N GLU A 134 -6.56 -8.82 -10.02
CA GLU A 134 -6.83 -10.10 -10.69
C GLU A 134 -7.63 -9.97 -12.00
N VAL A 135 -8.16 -8.80 -12.30
CA VAL A 135 -8.95 -8.59 -13.55
C VAL A 135 -8.14 -9.01 -14.78
N GLY A 136 -8.76 -9.77 -15.65
CA GLY A 136 -8.16 -10.39 -16.82
C GLY A 136 -7.53 -11.78 -16.56
N TYR A 137 -7.58 -12.30 -15.33
CA TYR A 137 -7.25 -13.70 -15.06
C TYR A 137 -8.28 -14.61 -15.74
N VAL A 138 -7.81 -15.65 -16.45
CA VAL A 138 -8.67 -16.65 -17.10
C VAL A 138 -8.43 -18.02 -16.46
N GLU A 139 -9.50 -18.83 -16.36
CA GLU A 139 -9.39 -20.21 -15.91
C GLU A 139 -8.55 -21.05 -16.88
N LYS A 140 -8.03 -22.15 -16.40
CA LYS A 140 -7.05 -22.99 -17.10
C LYS A 140 -7.67 -24.30 -17.55
N ALA A 141 -7.12 -24.83 -18.64
CA ALA A 141 -7.44 -26.17 -19.14
C ALA A 141 -6.95 -27.29 -18.21
N SER A 142 -5.96 -26.99 -17.34
CA SER A 142 -5.37 -27.95 -16.41
C SER A 142 -4.66 -27.21 -15.24
N SER A 143 -4.03 -27.94 -14.35
CA SER A 143 -3.21 -27.40 -13.25
C SER A 143 -1.91 -26.70 -13.69
N ALA A 144 -1.63 -26.60 -15.00
CA ALA A 144 -0.44 -25.92 -15.50
C ALA A 144 -0.66 -24.41 -15.59
N GLN A 145 0.40 -23.62 -15.29
CA GLN A 145 0.45 -22.17 -15.40
C GLN A 145 -0.63 -21.43 -14.59
N LEU A 146 -0.99 -21.92 -13.42
CA LEU A 146 -2.05 -21.36 -12.59
C LEU A 146 -1.79 -19.90 -12.18
N GLU A 147 -0.53 -19.50 -12.02
CA GLU A 147 -0.16 -18.11 -11.65
C GLU A 147 -0.22 -17.14 -12.84
N SER A 148 -0.16 -17.62 -14.07
CA SER A 148 -0.26 -16.75 -15.24
C SER A 148 -1.69 -16.26 -15.42
N LYS A 149 -1.89 -14.97 -15.68
CA LYS A 149 -3.24 -14.44 -15.93
C LYS A 149 -3.89 -15.06 -17.18
N THR A 150 -3.13 -15.26 -18.24
CA THR A 150 -3.66 -15.63 -19.57
C THR A 150 -3.10 -16.93 -20.15
N GLY A 151 -2.08 -17.51 -19.51
CA GLY A 151 -1.47 -18.78 -19.96
C GLY A 151 -2.41 -19.96 -19.76
N ASN A 152 -2.30 -20.99 -20.62
CA ASN A 152 -3.08 -22.23 -20.58
C ASN A 152 -4.61 -22.03 -20.43
N PRO A 153 -5.26 -21.16 -21.24
CA PRO A 153 -6.67 -20.87 -21.09
C PRO A 153 -7.52 -22.10 -21.41
N GLY A 154 -8.62 -22.28 -20.69
CA GLY A 154 -9.56 -23.38 -20.92
C GLY A 154 -10.86 -23.17 -20.16
N ASP A 155 -11.70 -24.19 -20.08
CA ASP A 155 -13.03 -24.21 -19.46
C ASP A 155 -13.18 -25.33 -18.40
N ALA A 156 -12.04 -25.77 -17.84
CA ALA A 156 -11.99 -26.87 -16.88
C ALA A 156 -12.01 -26.41 -15.41
N ASN A 157 -12.26 -25.12 -15.15
CA ASN A 157 -12.31 -24.53 -13.81
C ASN A 157 -11.03 -24.72 -12.97
N TYR A 158 -9.85 -24.88 -13.62
CA TYR A 158 -8.58 -24.85 -12.91
C TYR A 158 -8.16 -23.41 -12.70
N THR A 159 -7.89 -23.04 -11.44
CA THR A 159 -7.47 -21.69 -11.07
C THR A 159 -6.47 -21.73 -9.93
N LYS A 160 -5.67 -20.67 -9.76
CA LYS A 160 -4.85 -20.52 -8.56
C LYS A 160 -5.69 -20.40 -7.28
N TYR A 161 -6.92 -19.88 -7.39
CA TYR A 161 -7.85 -19.76 -6.27
C TYR A 161 -8.34 -21.11 -5.80
N GLY A 162 -8.74 -21.98 -6.77
CA GLY A 162 -9.11 -23.37 -6.48
C GLY A 162 -7.93 -24.18 -5.96
N ALA A 163 -6.73 -24.01 -6.52
CA ALA A 163 -5.51 -24.64 -6.01
C ALA A 163 -5.18 -24.22 -4.58
N TRP A 164 -5.29 -22.92 -4.28
CA TRP A 164 -5.10 -22.37 -2.94
C TRP A 164 -6.14 -22.92 -1.94
N TYR A 165 -7.39 -23.02 -2.38
CA TYR A 165 -8.49 -23.56 -1.55
C TYR A 165 -8.43 -25.08 -1.40
N GLY A 166 -7.77 -25.77 -2.32
CA GLY A 166 -7.71 -27.24 -2.39
C GLY A 166 -8.83 -27.88 -3.21
N MET A 167 -9.52 -27.12 -4.08
CA MET A 167 -10.64 -27.61 -4.88
C MET A 167 -10.59 -26.99 -6.30
N ASN A 168 -9.87 -27.62 -7.21
CA ASN A 168 -9.91 -27.28 -8.64
C ASN A 168 -10.99 -28.06 -9.39
N GLY A 169 -11.45 -27.53 -10.51
CA GLY A 169 -12.47 -28.15 -11.34
C GLY A 169 -13.92 -27.86 -10.89
N ALA A 170 -14.10 -26.95 -9.93
CA ALA A 170 -15.40 -26.51 -9.42
C ALA A 170 -15.65 -25.01 -9.75
N TYR A 171 -16.87 -24.53 -9.54
CA TYR A 171 -17.18 -23.10 -9.67
C TYR A 171 -16.42 -22.30 -8.64
N TRP A 172 -15.61 -21.35 -9.06
CA TRP A 172 -14.60 -20.69 -8.25
C TRP A 172 -14.88 -19.24 -7.83
N CYS A 173 -16.11 -18.72 -8.00
CA CYS A 173 -16.45 -17.37 -7.58
C CYS A 173 -16.30 -17.15 -6.07
N ALA A 174 -16.68 -18.12 -5.23
CA ALA A 174 -16.53 -18.04 -3.80
C ALA A 174 -15.08 -18.30 -3.35
N GLU A 175 -14.35 -19.15 -4.05
CA GLU A 175 -12.91 -19.37 -3.85
C GLU A 175 -12.13 -18.10 -4.17
N PHE A 176 -12.48 -17.40 -5.26
CA PHE A 176 -11.89 -16.11 -5.62
C PHE A 176 -12.07 -15.06 -4.50
N THR A 177 -13.29 -14.87 -3.99
CA THR A 177 -13.51 -13.91 -2.90
C THR A 177 -12.83 -14.31 -1.60
N SER A 178 -12.75 -15.59 -1.30
CA SER A 178 -12.02 -16.14 -0.15
C SER A 178 -10.51 -15.89 -0.29
N TRP A 179 -9.95 -16.13 -1.46
CA TRP A 179 -8.55 -15.87 -1.78
C TRP A 179 -8.22 -14.38 -1.71
N CYS A 180 -9.10 -13.50 -2.21
CA CYS A 180 -8.94 -12.05 -2.09
C CYS A 180 -8.87 -11.60 -0.63
N ALA A 181 -9.72 -12.13 0.23
CA ALA A 181 -9.73 -11.83 1.66
C ALA A 181 -8.43 -12.30 2.36
N TYR A 182 -7.97 -13.51 2.05
CA TYR A 182 -6.69 -14.03 2.54
C TYR A 182 -5.52 -13.16 2.10
N THR A 183 -5.44 -12.86 0.81
CA THR A 183 -4.32 -12.13 0.21
C THR A 183 -4.27 -10.69 0.70
N ALA A 184 -5.43 -10.02 0.82
CA ALA A 184 -5.49 -8.67 1.36
C ALA A 184 -5.00 -8.63 2.82
N CYS A 185 -5.43 -9.58 3.66
CA CYS A 185 -4.96 -9.65 5.04
C CYS A 185 -3.47 -10.03 5.15
N ALA A 186 -2.93 -10.86 4.23
CA ALA A 186 -1.52 -11.18 4.18
C ALA A 186 -0.69 -9.93 3.86
N LYS A 187 -1.05 -9.20 2.80
CA LYS A 187 -0.40 -7.93 2.41
C LYS A 187 -0.52 -6.84 3.48
N HIS A 188 -1.70 -6.71 4.11
CA HIS A 188 -1.89 -5.77 5.22
C HIS A 188 -0.89 -6.02 6.35
N ARG A 189 -0.69 -7.28 6.72
CA ARG A 189 0.26 -7.67 7.77
C ARG A 189 1.72 -7.47 7.35
N GLU A 190 2.06 -7.77 6.10
CA GLU A 190 3.37 -7.46 5.52
C GLU A 190 3.63 -5.96 5.56
N ASN A 191 2.68 -5.14 5.12
CA ASN A 191 2.76 -3.68 5.14
C ASN A 191 2.79 -3.12 6.58
N ALA A 192 2.06 -3.71 7.52
CA ALA A 192 2.10 -3.31 8.93
C ALA A 192 3.46 -3.56 9.60
N HIS A 193 4.28 -4.43 9.00
CA HIS A 193 5.64 -4.69 9.44
C HIS A 193 6.70 -3.93 8.63
N THR A 194 6.32 -3.18 7.59
CA THR A 194 7.21 -2.30 6.83
C THR A 194 7.09 -0.84 7.29
N GLY A 195 8.10 -0.04 6.98
CA GLY A 195 8.11 1.37 7.32
C GLY A 195 8.63 1.66 8.74
N TRP A 196 8.25 2.82 9.26
CA TRP A 196 8.70 3.30 10.57
C TRP A 196 8.08 2.51 11.71
N GLN A 197 8.92 1.99 12.61
CA GLN A 197 8.54 1.24 13.80
C GLN A 197 9.07 1.93 15.06
N GLN A 198 8.18 2.30 15.95
CA GLN A 198 8.59 2.86 17.25
C GLN A 198 8.90 1.75 18.26
N ARG A 199 10.04 1.83 18.91
CA ARG A 199 10.50 0.92 19.96
C ARG A 199 10.85 1.73 21.23
N GLY A 200 9.87 1.92 22.09
CA GLY A 200 10.01 2.84 23.21
C GLY A 200 10.18 4.29 22.71
N SER A 201 11.27 4.95 23.07
CA SER A 201 11.62 6.30 22.57
C SER A 201 12.41 6.30 21.28
N ALA A 202 12.86 5.13 20.79
CA ALA A 202 13.68 4.98 19.59
C ALA A 202 12.83 4.59 18.38
N TRP A 203 13.37 4.81 17.18
CA TRP A 203 12.75 4.48 15.92
C TRP A 203 13.62 3.52 15.12
N GLN A 204 12.99 2.59 14.42
CA GLN A 204 13.58 1.69 13.46
C GLN A 204 12.82 1.80 12.13
N TYR A 205 13.40 1.33 11.04
CA TYR A 205 12.72 1.26 9.75
C TYR A 205 12.87 -0.14 9.15
N ILE A 206 11.72 -0.73 8.78
CA ILE A 206 11.67 -1.97 8.03
C ILE A 206 11.46 -1.61 6.56
N ASP A 207 12.35 -2.05 5.69
CA ASP A 207 12.28 -1.73 4.27
C ASP A 207 11.16 -2.50 3.55
N GLU A 208 11.02 -2.20 2.26
CA GLU A 208 10.00 -2.81 1.38
C GLU A 208 10.12 -4.34 1.22
N ASN A 209 11.25 -4.90 1.60
CA ASN A 209 11.49 -6.36 1.61
C ASN A 209 11.25 -6.99 2.99
N GLY A 210 10.77 -6.21 3.97
CA GLY A 210 10.59 -6.67 5.34
C GLY A 210 11.89 -6.77 6.15
N ALA A 211 13.00 -6.19 5.66
CA ALA A 211 14.29 -6.23 6.32
C ALA A 211 14.51 -4.97 7.18
N LEU A 212 15.07 -5.16 8.40
CA LEU A 212 15.49 -4.06 9.25
C LEU A 212 16.63 -3.28 8.58
N VAL A 213 16.47 -1.97 8.44
CA VAL A 213 17.55 -1.09 7.98
C VAL A 213 18.50 -0.85 9.14
N ALA A 214 19.75 -1.33 9.03
CA ALA A 214 20.76 -1.21 10.07
C ALA A 214 22.14 -0.91 9.47
N GLY A 215 22.95 -0.11 10.16
CA GLY A 215 24.32 0.21 9.79
C GLY A 215 24.46 0.94 8.45
N ARG A 216 23.44 1.64 7.97
CA ARG A 216 23.45 2.27 6.64
C ARG A 216 22.52 3.48 6.52
N TRP A 217 22.78 4.26 5.49
CA TRP A 217 21.87 5.28 5.01
C TRP A 217 20.66 4.67 4.28
N LYS A 218 19.49 5.30 4.42
CA LYS A 218 18.28 4.98 3.65
C LYS A 218 17.56 6.27 3.25
N TYR A 219 17.18 6.36 1.99
CA TYR A 219 16.32 7.44 1.50
C TYR A 219 14.87 7.07 1.72
N ILE A 220 14.12 7.89 2.46
CA ILE A 220 12.74 7.62 2.86
C ILE A 220 11.94 8.91 2.71
N GLY A 221 10.87 8.88 1.93
CA GLY A 221 9.94 10.01 1.82
C GLY A 221 10.58 11.34 1.42
N GLY A 222 11.61 11.32 0.57
CA GLY A 222 12.27 12.54 0.09
C GLY A 222 13.45 13.01 0.94
N ARG A 223 13.83 12.29 2.01
CA ARG A 223 14.95 12.65 2.90
C ARG A 223 15.85 11.46 3.19
N TRP A 224 17.12 11.74 3.50
CA TRP A 224 18.09 10.75 3.95
C TRP A 224 18.03 10.58 5.47
N TYR A 225 18.13 9.33 5.91
CA TYR A 225 18.20 8.92 7.31
C TYR A 225 19.33 7.92 7.47
N VAL A 226 19.95 7.88 8.65
CA VAL A 226 20.98 6.88 8.98
C VAL A 226 20.59 6.09 10.21
N PHE A 227 20.88 4.80 10.17
CA PHE A 227 20.57 3.87 11.24
C PHE A 227 21.86 3.25 11.76
N ASP A 228 21.94 3.06 13.06
CA ASP A 228 23.06 2.37 13.70
C ASP A 228 23.06 0.87 13.36
N ASN A 229 24.10 0.14 13.82
CA ASN A 229 24.23 -1.29 13.57
C ASN A 229 23.14 -2.15 14.24
N ALA A 230 22.43 -1.63 15.24
CA ALA A 230 21.26 -2.26 15.85
C ALA A 230 19.94 -1.88 15.15
N GLY A 231 20.01 -1.03 14.11
CA GLY A 231 18.88 -0.58 13.33
C GLY A 231 18.10 0.59 13.95
N TYR A 232 18.64 1.26 14.96
CA TYR A 232 18.00 2.44 15.52
C TYR A 232 18.36 3.70 14.74
N LEU A 233 17.37 4.57 14.57
CA LEU A 233 17.51 5.87 13.92
C LEU A 233 18.48 6.76 14.72
N ILE A 234 19.52 7.27 14.07
CA ILE A 234 20.40 8.29 14.60
C ILE A 234 19.75 9.65 14.38
N ARG A 235 19.67 10.48 15.42
CA ARG A 235 19.01 11.78 15.36
C ARG A 235 19.61 12.78 16.35
N ASP A 236 19.38 14.06 16.07
CA ASP A 236 19.80 15.20 16.93
C ASP A 236 21.29 15.15 17.24
N THR A 237 22.11 14.83 16.23
CA THR A 237 23.55 14.66 16.43
C THR A 237 24.32 14.76 15.11
N TRP A 238 25.63 15.02 15.27
CA TRP A 238 26.57 14.86 14.17
C TRP A 238 26.85 13.39 13.88
N PHE A 239 26.94 13.07 12.60
CA PHE A 239 27.30 11.74 12.10
C PHE A 239 28.44 11.86 11.10
N GLN A 240 29.43 10.98 11.19
CA GLN A 240 30.58 10.94 10.29
C GLN A 240 30.63 9.62 9.54
N ASP A 241 30.83 9.70 8.24
CA ASP A 241 31.20 8.55 7.40
C ASP A 241 32.50 8.83 6.62
N ALA A 242 32.81 8.00 5.62
CA ALA A 242 34.03 8.15 4.83
C ALA A 242 34.08 9.44 3.99
N ALA A 243 32.93 10.03 3.67
CA ALA A 243 32.86 11.27 2.88
C ALA A 243 32.98 12.53 3.76
N GLY A 244 32.59 12.46 5.04
CA GLY A 244 32.72 13.60 5.95
C GLY A 244 31.63 13.63 7.03
N TRP A 245 31.34 14.84 7.51
CA TRP A 245 30.38 15.09 8.57
C TRP A 245 29.02 15.51 8.04
N TYR A 246 27.96 15.02 8.68
CA TYR A 246 26.54 15.33 8.43
C TYR A 246 25.87 15.64 9.75
N TYR A 247 24.77 16.37 9.71
CA TYR A 247 23.92 16.57 10.89
C TYR A 247 22.53 15.94 10.67
N LEU A 248 22.12 15.11 11.62
CA LEU A 248 20.80 14.48 11.67
C LEU A 248 19.93 15.33 12.60
N ALA A 249 18.83 15.86 12.08
CA ALA A 249 17.89 16.68 12.85
C ALA A 249 17.17 15.87 13.96
N GLY A 250 16.40 16.53 14.79
CA GLY A 250 15.63 15.87 15.88
C GLY A 250 14.64 14.82 15.40
N ASP A 251 14.17 14.91 14.15
CA ASP A 251 13.35 13.89 13.49
C ASP A 251 14.20 12.81 12.78
N GLY A 252 15.51 12.89 12.84
CA GLY A 252 16.49 11.98 12.22
C GLY A 252 16.80 12.28 10.76
N GLY A 253 16.10 13.19 10.12
CA GLY A 253 16.37 13.55 8.74
C GLY A 253 17.66 14.34 8.58
N MET A 254 18.49 13.97 7.59
CA MET A 254 19.72 14.68 7.26
C MET A 254 19.42 16.12 6.86
N LEU A 255 20.11 17.09 7.45
CA LEU A 255 20.06 18.48 7.02
C LEU A 255 20.88 18.67 5.74
N SER A 256 20.40 19.52 4.84
CA SER A 256 21.11 19.83 3.59
C SER A 256 20.72 21.20 3.05
N GLY A 257 21.67 21.88 2.40
CA GLY A 257 21.46 23.17 1.74
C GLY A 257 21.13 24.31 2.72
N GLN A 258 21.61 24.24 3.97
CA GLN A 258 21.25 25.21 4.99
C GLN A 258 22.32 25.42 6.06
N TRP A 259 22.22 26.53 6.76
CA TRP A 259 22.99 26.81 7.96
C TRP A 259 22.42 26.08 9.18
N LEU A 260 23.29 25.66 10.07
CA LEU A 260 23.00 25.03 11.35
C LEU A 260 23.67 25.83 12.49
N ASP A 261 22.88 26.33 13.43
CA ASP A 261 23.37 26.79 14.73
C ASP A 261 23.52 25.59 15.67
N TYR A 262 24.75 25.32 16.11
CA TYR A 262 25.01 24.22 17.02
C TYR A 262 26.04 24.67 18.07
N GLN A 263 25.66 24.62 19.35
CA GLN A 263 26.51 24.96 20.51
C GLN A 263 27.21 26.32 20.40
N GLY A 264 26.52 27.30 19.79
CA GLY A 264 27.05 28.67 19.67
C GLY A 264 27.96 28.90 18.46
N ALA A 265 28.16 27.94 17.61
CA ALA A 265 28.85 28.03 16.33
C ALA A 265 27.90 27.77 15.16
N GLN A 266 28.22 28.37 14.00
CA GLN A 266 27.43 28.18 12.77
C GLN A 266 28.20 27.33 11.78
N TYR A 267 27.49 26.36 11.21
CA TYR A 267 27.97 25.40 10.22
C TYR A 267 27.09 25.46 8.97
N TYR A 268 27.64 25.15 7.82
CA TYR A 268 26.85 25.00 6.61
C TYR A 268 26.83 23.56 6.13
N LEU A 269 25.63 22.99 5.96
CA LEU A 269 25.40 21.69 5.34
C LEU A 269 25.12 21.93 3.85
N THR A 270 25.98 21.40 2.98
CA THR A 270 25.84 21.52 1.53
C THR A 270 24.55 20.84 1.04
N ARG A 271 24.21 20.99 -0.23
CA ARG A 271 23.06 20.29 -0.82
C ARG A 271 23.13 18.76 -0.74
N THR A 272 24.33 18.21 -0.66
CA THR A 272 24.57 16.78 -0.43
C THR A 272 24.49 16.39 1.04
N GLY A 273 24.32 17.36 1.95
CA GLY A 273 24.30 17.18 3.41
C GLY A 273 25.67 17.18 4.07
N LEU A 274 26.74 17.20 3.32
CA LEU A 274 28.10 17.31 3.90
C LEU A 274 28.32 18.66 4.57
N MET A 275 28.96 18.66 5.72
CA MET A 275 29.45 19.88 6.35
C MET A 275 30.53 20.52 5.48
N ALA A 276 30.32 21.76 5.10
CA ALA A 276 31.32 22.55 4.39
C ALA A 276 32.52 22.84 5.29
N LYS A 277 33.72 22.82 4.72
CA LYS A 277 34.98 23.19 5.41
C LYS A 277 35.97 23.76 4.41
N ASP A 278 36.82 24.67 4.89
CA ASP A 278 37.81 25.38 4.07
C ASP A 278 37.21 25.96 2.77
N ALA A 279 36.00 26.49 2.84
CA ALA A 279 35.23 26.89 1.65
C ALA A 279 34.39 28.13 1.90
N TYR A 280 34.02 28.80 0.82
CA TYR A 280 33.04 29.90 0.86
C TYR A 280 31.64 29.37 0.57
N VAL A 281 30.67 29.79 1.37
CA VAL A 281 29.24 29.55 1.15
C VAL A 281 28.63 30.79 0.53
N ARG A 282 28.05 30.66 -0.66
CA ARG A 282 27.38 31.80 -1.31
C ARG A 282 26.08 32.14 -0.58
N GLY A 283 25.99 33.35 -0.04
CA GLY A 283 24.79 33.84 0.60
C GLY A 283 23.64 34.06 -0.37
N THR A 284 22.43 33.92 0.15
CA THR A 284 21.18 34.20 -0.59
C THR A 284 20.69 35.62 -0.35
N GLN A 285 21.22 36.32 0.66
CA GLN A 285 20.89 37.71 0.92
C GLN A 285 21.92 38.60 0.24
N PRO A 286 21.48 39.60 -0.56
CA PRO A 286 22.40 40.60 -1.07
C PRO A 286 23.00 41.38 0.09
N SER A 287 24.33 41.59 0.06
CA SER A 287 25.00 42.57 0.92
C SER A 287 24.37 43.95 0.74
N VAL A 288 24.63 44.86 1.63
CA VAL A 288 24.29 46.27 1.49
C VAL A 288 24.95 46.81 0.21
N GLY A 289 24.21 46.73 -0.93
CA GLY A 289 24.75 47.05 -2.27
C GLY A 289 24.35 46.05 -3.36
N GLY A 290 23.70 44.91 -3.01
CA GLY A 290 23.08 43.98 -3.99
C GLY A 290 24.02 42.95 -4.62
N ALA A 291 25.29 42.88 -4.23
CA ALA A 291 26.22 41.83 -4.67
C ALA A 291 26.07 40.56 -3.81
N PRO A 292 26.28 39.36 -4.38
CA PRO A 292 26.31 38.12 -3.59
C PRO A 292 27.44 38.18 -2.57
N TYR A 293 27.11 37.83 -1.32
CA TYR A 293 28.05 37.75 -0.22
C TYR A 293 28.53 36.32 -0.03
N TYR A 294 29.80 36.10 0.27
CA TYR A 294 30.40 34.81 0.50
C TYR A 294 30.86 34.71 1.95
N TYR A 295 30.37 33.70 2.64
CA TYR A 295 30.63 33.41 4.05
C TYR A 295 31.67 32.30 4.15
N TYR A 296 32.80 32.55 4.81
CA TYR A 296 33.85 31.56 4.92
C TYR A 296 33.62 30.60 6.08
N VAL A 297 33.72 29.31 5.81
CA VAL A 297 33.78 28.25 6.83
C VAL A 297 35.20 27.67 6.88
N GLY A 298 35.74 27.58 8.07
CA GLY A 298 37.11 27.12 8.30
C GLY A 298 37.27 25.59 8.19
N ALA A 299 38.47 25.09 8.46
CA ALA A 299 38.82 23.66 8.43
C ALA A 299 38.01 22.83 9.43
N ASP A 300 37.58 23.46 10.53
CA ASP A 300 36.69 22.87 11.53
C ASP A 300 35.22 22.98 11.21
N GLY A 301 34.85 23.59 10.05
CA GLY A 301 33.48 23.80 9.58
C GLY A 301 32.80 25.02 10.20
N HIS A 302 33.47 25.76 11.14
CA HIS A 302 32.88 26.94 11.75
C HIS A 302 32.87 28.13 10.78
N TRP A 303 31.79 28.91 10.80
CA TRP A 303 31.77 30.20 10.13
C TRP A 303 32.80 31.16 10.77
N ASP A 304 33.67 31.74 9.94
CA ASP A 304 34.67 32.74 10.32
C ASP A 304 34.32 34.05 9.60
N ALA A 305 33.54 34.90 10.28
CA ALA A 305 33.10 36.18 9.75
C ALA A 305 34.24 37.14 9.41
N THR A 306 35.47 36.92 9.92
CA THR A 306 36.61 37.77 9.61
C THR A 306 37.16 37.59 8.19
N LYS A 307 36.74 36.51 7.52
CA LYS A 307 37.11 36.16 6.15
C LYS A 307 35.99 36.29 5.14
N ASP A 308 34.84 36.79 5.57
CA ASP A 308 33.72 37.00 4.66
C ASP A 308 34.09 38.06 3.58
N THR A 309 33.64 37.83 2.38
CA THR A 309 34.02 38.65 1.21
C THR A 309 32.91 38.79 0.19
N GLU A 310 32.92 39.87 -0.58
CA GLU A 310 32.06 40.03 -1.77
C GLU A 310 32.62 39.28 -3.00
N SER A 311 33.92 38.95 -2.99
CA SER A 311 34.60 38.31 -4.12
C SER A 311 35.73 37.41 -3.55
N PRO A 312 35.52 36.09 -3.46
CA PRO A 312 36.58 35.16 -3.07
C PRO A 312 37.70 35.13 -4.12
N ASP A 313 38.90 34.82 -3.67
CA ASP A 313 40.05 34.66 -4.55
C ASP A 313 39.78 33.60 -5.66
N THR A 314 40.43 33.81 -6.81
CA THR A 314 40.31 32.89 -7.95
C THR A 314 40.86 31.50 -7.56
N GLY A 315 39.99 30.49 -7.53
CA GLY A 315 40.35 29.12 -7.14
C GLY A 315 39.93 28.73 -5.71
N ALA A 316 39.26 29.65 -4.97
CA ALA A 316 38.68 29.29 -3.69
C ALA A 316 37.51 28.28 -3.88
N ASP A 317 37.41 27.27 -2.99
CA ASP A 317 36.31 26.31 -3.00
C ASP A 317 35.01 26.99 -2.61
N ILE A 318 33.93 26.74 -3.38
CA ILE A 318 32.60 27.25 -3.09
C ILE A 318 31.71 26.05 -2.76
N ALA A 319 31.23 26.00 -1.53
CA ALA A 319 30.28 24.99 -1.07
C ALA A 319 28.88 25.29 -1.65
N VAL A 320 28.24 24.28 -2.25
CA VAL A 320 26.93 24.37 -2.93
C VAL A 320 25.90 23.46 -2.26
#